data_c02ae56516a1c7957261f8e6fa3dc0d9
#
_entry.id   c02ae56516a1c7957261f8e6fa3dc0d9
#
_cell.length_a   1.000
_cell.length_b   1.000
_cell.length_c   1.000
_cell.angle_alpha   90.00
_cell.angle_beta   90.00
_cell.angle_gamma   90.00
#
_symmetry.space_group_name_H-M   'P 1'
#
loop_
_entity.id
_entity.type
_entity.pdbx_description
1 polymer ?
#
loop_
_entity_poly.entity_id
_entity_poly.type
_entity_poly.pdbx_seq_one_letter_code
_entity_poly.pdbx_strand_id
1 'polypeptide(L)'
;LPVLIFIGCIGLWDRAHQLSPDIGLLVAFALALYALALAPRRAIIGGMLLGGAMGFAFLFKGSAASALIALTAVLLPLFEPWRRRRYLATVGIAVIVAAPLLLAWPLALYLRDPGLLAQWLETQDVARYFGATRDSPPTEPFYYLKNLPWFAWPALPLALWTLRVRSRGYGGGLAAAGVGLPLTMTVVVLALISAAAEPRATLALPLLLPMSLLAAAEIDTLKRGYSGALDWFGILTFGLLGVLVWGLWLESLLYGLPEAMARIFKDTQPGYQPPWQLFPVLLSAVLTLLWLALVRPARRSNRRAMLNWAAGMTLVWGMYMTIWLPYLDSRRSYRSVAESLANHLPADTCLASHNLGEPQRALVEYFLNVITVRDDSRASNRCNALLLQAARDESDTPPDSAWEKVWEGRRRGDDTERFVLFRRPTAGSRP
;
A
#
# COMPACT_ATOMS: atom_id res chain seq x y z
N LEU A 1 -4.80 -13.00 18.07
CA LEU A 1 -3.91 -13.82 17.24
C LEU A 1 -3.96 -13.42 15.75
N PRO A 2 -5.13 -13.25 15.09
CA PRO A 2 -5.18 -12.79 13.70
C PRO A 2 -4.38 -11.51 13.44
N VAL A 3 -4.43 -10.54 14.37
CA VAL A 3 -3.69 -9.28 14.29
C VAL A 3 -2.17 -9.52 14.28
N LEU A 4 -1.66 -10.44 15.10
CA LEU A 4 -0.23 -10.79 15.11
C LEU A 4 0.19 -11.42 13.78
N ILE A 5 -0.64 -12.31 13.22
CA ILE A 5 -0.36 -12.91 11.92
C ILE A 5 -0.39 -11.84 10.82
N PHE A 6 -1.36 -10.93 10.85
CA PHE A 6 -1.49 -9.82 9.91
C PHE A 6 -0.26 -8.90 9.94
N ILE A 7 0.15 -8.44 11.14
CA ILE A 7 1.36 -7.63 11.32
C ILE A 7 2.61 -8.37 10.85
N GLY A 8 2.64 -9.70 11.04
CA GLY A 8 3.72 -10.55 10.59
C GLY A 8 3.79 -10.79 9.08
N CYS A 9 2.78 -10.38 8.30
CA CYS A 9 2.79 -10.60 6.84
C CYS A 9 3.83 -9.72 6.14
N ILE A 10 4.72 -10.34 5.36
CA ILE A 10 5.80 -9.64 4.64
C ILE A 10 5.21 -8.60 3.67
N GLY A 11 4.08 -8.90 3.02
CA GLY A 11 3.43 -8.00 2.09
C GLY A 11 2.90 -6.69 2.70
N LEU A 12 2.70 -6.65 4.02
CA LEU A 12 2.29 -5.44 4.73
C LEU A 12 3.45 -4.47 4.95
N TRP A 13 4.66 -4.97 5.13
CA TRP A 13 5.82 -4.26 5.62
C TRP A 13 6.04 -2.90 4.92
N ASP A 14 6.54 -2.86 3.70
CA ASP A 14 6.86 -1.60 3.00
C ASP A 14 5.60 -0.75 2.75
N ARG A 15 4.46 -1.39 2.51
CA ARG A 15 3.23 -0.74 2.06
C ARG A 15 2.46 -0.04 3.17
N ALA A 16 2.60 -0.50 4.42
CA ALA A 16 1.92 0.11 5.56
C ALA A 16 2.36 1.55 5.84
N HIS A 17 3.52 1.98 5.33
CA HIS A 17 4.07 3.32 5.52
C HIS A 17 4.01 4.20 4.27
N GLN A 18 3.47 3.68 3.18
CA GLN A 18 3.22 4.48 2.00
C GLN A 18 1.96 5.31 2.20
N LEU A 19 2.01 6.60 1.88
CA LEU A 19 0.83 7.45 1.83
C LEU A 19 -0.01 7.04 0.61
N SER A 20 -0.91 6.10 0.82
CA SER A 20 -1.71 5.46 -0.24
C SER A 20 -3.15 5.25 0.23
N PRO A 21 -4.14 5.41 -0.66
CA PRO A 21 -5.53 5.06 -0.38
C PRO A 21 -5.70 3.57 -0.01
N ASP A 22 -4.75 2.70 -0.36
CA ASP A 22 -4.79 1.27 -0.06
C ASP A 22 -4.80 0.97 1.44
N ILE A 23 -4.19 1.83 2.27
CA ILE A 23 -4.24 1.70 3.72
C ILE A 23 -5.66 1.98 4.26
N GLY A 24 -6.31 3.04 3.74
CA GLY A 24 -7.71 3.31 4.07
C GLY A 24 -8.64 2.17 3.64
N LEU A 25 -8.33 1.53 2.50
CA LEU A 25 -9.05 0.38 2.02
C LEU A 25 -8.96 -0.82 2.98
N LEU A 26 -7.82 -1.07 3.63
CA LEU A 26 -7.69 -2.09 4.66
C LEU A 26 -8.69 -1.88 5.81
N VAL A 27 -8.89 -0.63 6.24
CA VAL A 27 -9.88 -0.30 7.28
C VAL A 27 -11.30 -0.64 6.81
N ALA A 28 -11.64 -0.29 5.56
CA ALA A 28 -12.93 -0.62 4.98
C ALA A 28 -13.18 -2.14 4.92
N PHE A 29 -12.19 -2.92 4.50
CA PHE A 29 -12.29 -4.39 4.46
C PHE A 29 -12.36 -5.02 5.86
N ALA A 30 -11.61 -4.51 6.83
CA ALA A 30 -11.69 -4.96 8.22
C ALA A 30 -13.09 -4.69 8.80
N LEU A 31 -13.63 -3.50 8.53
CA LEU A 31 -14.98 -3.12 8.93
C LEU A 31 -16.04 -4.00 8.26
N ALA A 32 -15.88 -4.32 6.96
CA ALA A 32 -16.78 -5.22 6.24
C ALA A 32 -16.74 -6.65 6.83
N LEU A 33 -15.55 -7.19 7.12
CA LEU A 33 -15.43 -8.49 7.78
C LEU A 33 -16.13 -8.52 9.14
N TYR A 34 -15.93 -7.48 9.94
CA TYR A 34 -16.61 -7.36 11.23
C TYR A 34 -18.12 -7.23 11.09
N ALA A 35 -18.60 -6.41 10.17
CA ALA A 35 -20.00 -6.21 9.87
C ALA A 35 -20.69 -7.52 9.45
N LEU A 36 -20.07 -8.27 8.52
CA LEU A 36 -20.57 -9.54 8.02
C LEU A 36 -20.54 -10.64 9.10
N ALA A 37 -19.53 -10.65 9.97
CA ALA A 37 -19.50 -11.56 11.13
C ALA A 37 -20.59 -11.24 12.17
N LEU A 38 -20.94 -9.97 12.31
CA LEU A 38 -21.97 -9.50 13.23
C LEU A 38 -23.40 -9.70 12.69
N ALA A 39 -23.57 -9.67 11.38
CA ALA A 39 -24.85 -9.70 10.67
C ALA A 39 -25.83 -10.79 11.14
N PRO A 40 -25.41 -12.06 11.39
CA PRO A 40 -26.32 -13.12 11.85
C PRO A 40 -26.94 -12.83 13.23
N ARG A 41 -26.27 -12.02 14.06
CA ARG A 41 -26.68 -11.71 15.43
C ARG A 41 -27.35 -10.33 15.55
N ARG A 42 -26.83 -9.33 14.85
CA ARG A 42 -27.26 -7.92 14.93
C ARG A 42 -27.39 -7.33 13.54
N ALA A 43 -28.51 -7.63 12.86
CA ALA A 43 -28.74 -7.28 11.46
C ALA A 43 -28.62 -5.76 11.18
N ILE A 44 -29.20 -4.91 12.05
CA ILE A 44 -29.21 -3.46 11.85
C ILE A 44 -27.77 -2.90 11.94
N ILE A 45 -27.06 -3.20 13.02
CA ILE A 45 -25.69 -2.70 13.22
C ILE A 45 -24.77 -3.27 12.13
N GLY A 46 -24.91 -4.56 11.82
CA GLY A 46 -24.17 -5.20 10.73
C GLY A 46 -24.42 -4.50 9.39
N GLY A 47 -25.68 -4.14 9.09
CA GLY A 47 -26.04 -3.42 7.87
C GLY A 47 -25.46 -2.01 7.81
N MET A 48 -25.55 -1.25 8.90
CA MET A 48 -24.96 0.09 8.97
C MET A 48 -23.43 0.07 8.77
N LEU A 49 -22.74 -0.84 9.45
CA LEU A 49 -21.29 -0.99 9.33
C LEU A 49 -20.89 -1.48 7.94
N LEU A 50 -21.65 -2.42 7.34
CA LEU A 50 -21.38 -2.91 5.99
C LEU A 50 -21.57 -1.82 4.95
N GLY A 51 -22.66 -1.03 5.04
CA GLY A 51 -22.90 0.10 4.16
C GLY A 51 -21.83 1.18 4.28
N GLY A 52 -21.43 1.51 5.52
CA GLY A 52 -20.30 2.39 5.76
C GLY A 52 -19.00 1.87 5.17
N ALA A 53 -18.69 0.57 5.34
CA ALA A 53 -17.51 -0.07 4.76
C ALA A 53 -17.49 0.00 3.23
N MET A 54 -18.64 -0.26 2.58
CA MET A 54 -18.78 -0.14 1.13
C MET A 54 -18.59 1.30 0.65
N GLY A 55 -19.19 2.28 1.36
CA GLY A 55 -19.01 3.69 1.06
C GLY A 55 -17.56 4.15 1.20
N PHE A 56 -16.89 3.78 2.29
CA PHE A 56 -15.46 4.09 2.46
C PHE A 56 -14.59 3.43 1.41
N ALA A 57 -14.84 2.15 1.08
CA ALA A 57 -14.10 1.46 0.02
C ALA A 57 -14.23 2.19 -1.32
N PHE A 58 -15.44 2.69 -1.63
CA PHE A 58 -15.68 3.51 -2.82
C PHE A 58 -14.89 4.81 -2.82
N LEU A 59 -14.90 5.54 -1.71
CA LEU A 59 -14.19 6.82 -1.61
C LEU A 59 -12.66 6.65 -1.73
N PHE A 60 -12.12 5.51 -1.30
CA PHE A 60 -10.67 5.24 -1.41
C PHE A 60 -10.25 4.72 -2.79
N LYS A 61 -11.04 3.84 -3.43
CA LYS A 61 -10.61 3.10 -4.63
C LYS A 61 -11.70 2.93 -5.69
N GLY A 62 -12.81 3.63 -5.58
CA GLY A 62 -13.88 3.57 -6.57
C GLY A 62 -14.78 2.34 -6.46
N SER A 63 -15.55 2.08 -7.52
CA SER A 63 -16.62 1.08 -7.55
C SER A 63 -16.10 -0.36 -7.40
N ALA A 64 -14.94 -0.68 -7.93
CA ALA A 64 -14.36 -2.02 -7.87
C ALA A 64 -14.11 -2.48 -6.43
N ALA A 65 -13.61 -1.59 -5.55
CA ALA A 65 -13.37 -1.92 -4.15
C ALA A 65 -14.68 -2.22 -3.39
N SER A 66 -15.72 -1.43 -3.62
CA SER A 66 -17.05 -1.67 -3.05
C SER A 66 -17.70 -2.95 -3.60
N ALA A 67 -17.50 -3.24 -4.89
CA ALA A 67 -18.00 -4.45 -5.53
C ALA A 67 -17.39 -5.72 -4.92
N LEU A 68 -16.10 -5.72 -4.53
CA LEU A 68 -15.47 -6.82 -3.81
C LEU A 68 -16.20 -7.14 -2.51
N ILE A 69 -16.54 -6.12 -1.72
CA ILE A 69 -17.27 -6.27 -0.46
C ILE A 69 -18.72 -6.73 -0.73
N ALA A 70 -19.38 -6.12 -1.72
CA ALA A 70 -20.75 -6.46 -2.09
C ALA A 70 -20.85 -7.91 -2.59
N LEU A 71 -19.92 -8.34 -3.48
CA LEU A 71 -19.92 -9.71 -3.99
C LEU A 71 -19.67 -10.72 -2.87
N THR A 72 -18.76 -10.40 -1.93
CA THR A 72 -18.58 -11.23 -0.73
C THR A 72 -19.89 -11.36 0.05
N ALA A 73 -20.60 -10.25 0.29
CA ALA A 73 -21.88 -10.26 1.00
C ALA A 73 -22.96 -11.07 0.26
N VAL A 74 -23.01 -10.97 -1.07
CA VAL A 74 -23.97 -11.72 -1.90
C VAL A 74 -23.71 -13.23 -1.89
N LEU A 75 -22.46 -13.66 -1.80
CA LEU A 75 -22.09 -15.08 -1.78
C LEU A 75 -22.24 -15.73 -0.41
N LEU A 76 -22.23 -14.97 0.69
CA LEU A 76 -22.34 -15.53 2.05
C LEU A 76 -23.59 -16.37 2.33
N PRO A 77 -24.79 -16.12 1.76
CA PRO A 77 -25.93 -17.00 1.92
C PRO A 77 -25.75 -18.45 1.42
N LEU A 78 -24.67 -18.75 0.72
CA LEU A 78 -24.27 -20.14 0.45
C LEU A 78 -23.95 -20.90 1.75
N PHE A 79 -23.62 -20.20 2.82
CA PHE A 79 -23.36 -20.77 4.14
C PHE A 79 -24.55 -20.54 5.07
N GLU A 80 -24.85 -21.57 5.90
CA GLU A 80 -26.05 -21.61 6.77
C GLU A 80 -26.21 -20.39 7.69
N PRO A 81 -25.20 -19.84 8.35
CA PRO A 81 -25.36 -18.68 9.24
C PRO A 81 -25.98 -17.46 8.58
N TRP A 82 -25.80 -17.28 7.28
CA TRP A 82 -26.30 -16.12 6.51
C TRP A 82 -27.53 -16.42 5.66
N ARG A 83 -28.08 -17.64 5.64
CA ARG A 83 -29.33 -17.99 4.92
C ARG A 83 -30.59 -17.44 5.56
N ARG A 84 -30.53 -16.76 6.68
CA ARG A 84 -31.68 -16.29 7.44
C ARG A 84 -32.24 -15.00 6.84
N ARG A 85 -33.58 -14.83 6.93
CA ARG A 85 -34.26 -13.60 6.48
C ARG A 85 -33.70 -12.32 7.11
N ARG A 86 -33.20 -12.40 8.34
CA ARG A 86 -32.53 -11.28 9.01
C ARG A 86 -31.28 -10.76 8.24
N TYR A 87 -30.62 -11.62 7.49
CA TYR A 87 -29.48 -11.22 6.67
C TYR A 87 -29.91 -10.35 5.48
N LEU A 88 -31.10 -10.60 4.90
CA LEU A 88 -31.66 -9.72 3.87
C LEU A 88 -31.86 -8.29 4.40
N ALA A 89 -32.32 -8.17 5.66
CA ALA A 89 -32.43 -6.86 6.32
C ALA A 89 -31.04 -6.18 6.46
N THR A 90 -29.99 -6.95 6.79
CA THR A 90 -28.60 -6.41 6.82
C THR A 90 -28.21 -5.86 5.46
N VAL A 91 -28.42 -6.60 4.38
CA VAL A 91 -28.08 -6.16 3.02
C VAL A 91 -28.90 -4.93 2.62
N GLY A 92 -30.22 -4.93 2.89
CA GLY A 92 -31.09 -3.78 2.60
C GLY A 92 -30.63 -2.50 3.32
N ILE A 93 -30.30 -2.60 4.62
CA ILE A 93 -29.78 -1.47 5.40
C ILE A 93 -28.40 -1.04 4.85
N ALA A 94 -27.56 -1.99 4.49
CA ALA A 94 -26.24 -1.68 3.90
C ALA A 94 -26.37 -0.90 2.60
N VAL A 95 -27.32 -1.25 1.72
CA VAL A 95 -27.59 -0.52 0.49
C VAL A 95 -28.04 0.92 0.78
N ILE A 96 -28.99 1.09 1.74
CA ILE A 96 -29.50 2.42 2.12
C ILE A 96 -28.37 3.30 2.68
N VAL A 97 -27.50 2.76 3.53
CA VAL A 97 -26.39 3.50 4.13
C VAL A 97 -25.27 3.76 3.12
N ALA A 98 -24.98 2.83 2.23
CA ALA A 98 -23.95 2.99 1.19
C ALA A 98 -24.38 3.98 0.09
N ALA A 99 -25.65 4.02 -0.28
CA ALA A 99 -26.16 4.80 -1.41
C ALA A 99 -25.71 6.27 -1.41
N PRO A 100 -25.86 7.06 -0.33
CA PRO A 100 -25.42 8.46 -0.32
C PRO A 100 -23.89 8.59 -0.53
N LEU A 101 -23.09 7.67 0.02
CA LEU A 101 -21.61 7.69 -0.13
C LEU A 101 -21.18 7.30 -1.56
N LEU A 102 -21.87 6.33 -2.15
CA LEU A 102 -21.62 5.87 -3.52
C LEU A 102 -22.06 6.89 -4.57
N LEU A 103 -23.14 7.64 -4.30
CA LEU A 103 -23.71 8.59 -5.25
C LEU A 103 -23.12 10.00 -5.12
N ALA A 104 -22.62 10.39 -3.94
CA ALA A 104 -22.16 11.75 -3.69
C ALA A 104 -21.10 12.22 -4.68
N TRP A 105 -20.08 11.40 -4.92
CA TRP A 105 -19.00 11.77 -5.84
C TRP A 105 -19.43 11.79 -7.32
N PRO A 106 -20.05 10.74 -7.88
CA PRO A 106 -20.56 10.78 -9.25
C PRO A 106 -21.55 11.92 -9.49
N LEU A 107 -22.44 12.18 -8.51
CA LEU A 107 -23.40 13.28 -8.61
C LEU A 107 -22.69 14.64 -8.61
N ALA A 108 -21.69 14.85 -7.76
CA ALA A 108 -20.92 16.08 -7.73
C ALA A 108 -20.17 16.33 -9.06
N LEU A 109 -19.59 15.28 -9.66
CA LEU A 109 -18.97 15.37 -10.99
C LEU A 109 -19.99 15.71 -12.07
N TYR A 110 -21.15 15.01 -12.08
CA TYR A 110 -22.22 15.26 -13.03
C TYR A 110 -22.78 16.67 -12.98
N LEU A 111 -23.01 17.19 -11.76
CA LEU A 111 -23.51 18.56 -11.55
C LEU A 111 -22.50 19.63 -11.94
N ARG A 112 -21.20 19.32 -11.88
CA ARG A 112 -20.14 20.24 -12.29
C ARG A 112 -19.95 20.24 -13.81
N ASP A 113 -19.86 19.09 -14.41
CA ASP A 113 -19.78 18.86 -15.85
C ASP A 113 -20.03 17.37 -16.15
N PRO A 114 -21.07 17.04 -16.95
CA PRO A 114 -21.34 15.64 -17.33
C PRO A 114 -20.15 14.94 -18.02
N GLY A 115 -19.30 15.70 -18.74
CA GLY A 115 -18.08 15.18 -19.37
C GLY A 115 -17.06 14.66 -18.36
N LEU A 116 -16.96 15.30 -17.18
CA LEU A 116 -16.07 14.83 -16.10
C LEU A 116 -16.51 13.48 -15.53
N LEU A 117 -17.81 13.23 -15.44
CA LEU A 117 -18.33 11.94 -15.00
C LEU A 117 -17.97 10.83 -16.03
N ALA A 118 -18.17 11.09 -17.32
CA ALA A 118 -17.81 10.15 -18.39
C ALA A 118 -16.30 9.85 -18.37
N GLN A 119 -15.47 10.87 -18.30
CA GLN A 119 -14.02 10.74 -18.21
C GLN A 119 -13.59 9.93 -16.96
N TRP A 120 -14.20 10.20 -15.81
CA TRP A 120 -13.89 9.48 -14.58
C TRP A 120 -14.24 8.00 -14.66
N LEU A 121 -15.41 7.65 -15.22
CA LEU A 121 -15.83 6.27 -15.42
C LEU A 121 -14.91 5.52 -16.40
N GLU A 122 -14.50 6.19 -17.47
CA GLU A 122 -13.67 5.57 -18.52
C GLU A 122 -12.19 5.44 -18.12
N THR A 123 -11.65 6.39 -17.36
CA THR A 123 -10.20 6.42 -17.11
C THR A 123 -9.80 5.99 -15.71
N GLN A 124 -10.66 6.24 -14.71
CA GLN A 124 -10.25 6.13 -13.30
C GLN A 124 -10.95 5.01 -12.55
N ASP A 125 -12.13 4.57 -12.94
CA ASP A 125 -12.90 3.60 -12.18
C ASP A 125 -12.87 2.20 -12.81
N VAL A 126 -13.87 1.83 -13.60
CA VAL A 126 -14.03 0.46 -14.10
C VAL A 126 -12.98 0.11 -15.16
N ALA A 127 -12.68 1.04 -16.06
CA ALA A 127 -11.73 0.81 -17.14
C ALA A 127 -10.31 0.53 -16.63
N ARG A 128 -9.91 1.15 -15.53
CA ARG A 128 -8.60 0.91 -14.91
C ARG A 128 -8.43 -0.51 -14.37
N TYR A 129 -9.53 -1.15 -13.95
CA TYR A 129 -9.49 -2.54 -13.46
C TYR A 129 -9.58 -3.56 -14.60
N PHE A 130 -10.43 -3.31 -15.60
CA PHE A 130 -10.74 -4.28 -16.64
C PHE A 130 -10.30 -3.83 -18.05
N GLY A 131 -10.01 -2.53 -18.24
CA GLY A 131 -9.56 -1.98 -19.49
C GLY A 131 -8.05 -2.13 -19.65
N ALA A 132 -7.62 -2.93 -20.62
CA ALA A 132 -6.27 -2.81 -21.14
C ALA A 132 -6.16 -1.45 -21.84
N THR A 133 -5.49 -0.48 -21.24
CA THR A 133 -5.04 0.70 -21.95
C THR A 133 -3.99 0.25 -22.97
N ARG A 134 -3.91 0.90 -24.15
CA ARG A 134 -2.97 0.52 -25.23
C ARG A 134 -1.51 0.45 -24.80
N ASP A 135 -1.15 1.10 -23.69
CA ASP A 135 0.20 1.21 -23.14
C ASP A 135 0.40 0.34 -21.89
N SER A 136 -0.55 -0.53 -21.53
CA SER A 136 -0.40 -1.43 -20.38
C SER A 136 0.66 -2.48 -20.69
N PRO A 137 1.66 -2.70 -19.81
CA PRO A 137 2.61 -3.79 -19.97
C PRO A 137 1.86 -5.12 -20.02
N PRO A 138 2.41 -6.13 -20.73
CA PRO A 138 1.76 -7.42 -20.87
C PRO A 138 1.46 -7.99 -19.46
N THR A 139 0.20 -8.33 -19.23
CA THR A 139 -0.24 -8.92 -17.96
C THR A 139 0.50 -10.22 -17.72
N GLU A 140 1.31 -10.28 -16.67
CA GLU A 140 1.90 -11.54 -16.23
C GLU A 140 0.80 -12.48 -15.74
N PRO A 141 0.55 -13.60 -16.43
CA PRO A 141 -0.44 -14.55 -15.99
C PRO A 141 -0.05 -15.10 -14.61
N PHE A 142 -1.03 -15.21 -13.71
CA PHE A 142 -0.82 -15.71 -12.35
C PHE A 142 0.10 -14.85 -11.44
N TYR A 143 0.25 -13.55 -11.74
CA TYR A 143 1.06 -12.63 -10.94
C TYR A 143 0.80 -12.77 -9.42
N TYR A 144 -0.47 -12.72 -9.00
CA TYR A 144 -0.80 -12.84 -7.57
C TYR A 144 -0.52 -14.23 -7.03
N LEU A 145 -0.78 -15.29 -7.78
CA LEU A 145 -0.53 -16.65 -7.33
C LEU A 145 0.96 -16.92 -7.14
N LYS A 146 1.81 -16.38 -8.01
CA LYS A 146 3.28 -16.48 -7.90
C LYS A 146 3.82 -15.70 -6.68
N ASN A 147 3.25 -14.51 -6.40
CA ASN A 147 3.75 -13.64 -5.34
C ASN A 147 3.11 -13.93 -3.97
N LEU A 148 1.93 -14.53 -3.92
CA LEU A 148 1.18 -14.78 -2.69
C LEU A 148 1.97 -15.55 -1.60
N PRO A 149 2.82 -16.56 -1.92
CA PRO A 149 3.60 -17.27 -0.92
C PRO A 149 4.51 -16.36 -0.09
N TRP A 150 5.12 -15.36 -0.70
CA TRP A 150 5.95 -14.36 -0.03
C TRP A 150 5.12 -13.25 0.57
N PHE A 151 4.17 -12.73 -0.20
CA PHE A 151 3.33 -11.60 0.18
C PHE A 151 2.51 -11.88 1.45
N ALA A 152 1.89 -13.05 1.51
CA ALA A 152 1.05 -13.46 2.62
C ALA A 152 1.76 -14.43 3.60
N TRP A 153 3.09 -14.48 3.60
CA TRP A 153 3.81 -15.24 4.62
C TRP A 153 3.74 -14.50 5.98
N PRO A 154 3.43 -15.17 7.12
CA PRO A 154 3.16 -16.59 7.32
C PRO A 154 1.66 -16.97 7.22
N ALA A 155 0.77 -16.05 6.86
CA ALA A 155 -0.67 -16.29 6.84
C ALA A 155 -1.07 -17.39 5.84
N LEU A 156 -0.47 -17.43 4.64
CA LEU A 156 -0.85 -18.41 3.60
C LEU A 156 -0.66 -19.87 4.05
N PRO A 157 0.53 -20.33 4.47
CA PRO A 157 0.70 -21.73 4.88
C PRO A 157 -0.20 -22.10 6.05
N LEU A 158 -0.47 -21.20 6.98
CA LEU A 158 -1.38 -21.41 8.11
C LEU A 158 -2.84 -21.46 7.68
N ALA A 159 -3.25 -20.61 6.74
CA ALA A 159 -4.58 -20.65 6.14
C ALA A 159 -4.81 -21.97 5.38
N LEU A 160 -3.82 -22.43 4.60
CA LEU A 160 -3.87 -23.73 3.94
C LEU A 160 -3.97 -24.89 4.95
N TRP A 161 -3.26 -24.79 6.08
CA TRP A 161 -3.42 -25.75 7.17
C TRP A 161 -4.85 -25.78 7.69
N THR A 162 -5.44 -24.63 7.97
CA THR A 162 -6.84 -24.50 8.38
C THR A 162 -7.79 -25.15 7.38
N LEU A 163 -7.62 -24.85 6.08
CA LEU A 163 -8.45 -25.44 5.03
C LEU A 163 -8.31 -26.96 4.98
N ARG A 164 -7.08 -27.49 5.14
CA ARG A 164 -6.83 -28.93 5.21
C ARG A 164 -7.50 -29.59 6.43
N VAL A 165 -7.46 -28.97 7.60
CA VAL A 165 -8.11 -29.50 8.82
C VAL A 165 -9.62 -29.48 8.65
N ARG A 166 -10.16 -28.35 8.21
CA ARG A 166 -11.61 -28.13 8.05
C ARG A 166 -12.22 -28.93 6.89
N SER A 167 -11.49 -29.18 5.82
CA SER A 167 -11.97 -30.05 4.72
C SER A 167 -12.24 -31.50 5.15
N ARG A 168 -11.66 -31.92 6.29
CA ARG A 168 -11.91 -33.24 6.89
C ARG A 168 -13.12 -33.27 7.85
N GLY A 169 -13.90 -32.20 7.88
CA GLY A 169 -15.12 -32.09 8.70
C GLY A 169 -14.90 -31.62 10.14
N TYR A 170 -13.67 -31.39 10.59
CA TYR A 170 -13.44 -30.89 11.94
C TYR A 170 -14.10 -29.53 12.17
N GLY A 171 -14.66 -29.32 13.36
CA GLY A 171 -15.19 -28.05 13.84
C GLY A 171 -16.29 -27.43 12.97
N GLY A 172 -17.12 -28.23 12.30
CA GLY A 172 -18.18 -27.78 11.41
C GLY A 172 -17.75 -27.56 9.96
N GLY A 173 -16.55 -28.03 9.60
CA GLY A 173 -16.04 -28.02 8.21
C GLY A 173 -15.73 -26.61 7.69
N LEU A 174 -15.70 -26.48 6.38
CA LEU A 174 -15.48 -25.21 5.68
C LEU A 174 -16.68 -24.26 5.78
N ALA A 175 -17.88 -24.79 6.05
CA ALA A 175 -19.11 -24.01 6.16
C ALA A 175 -19.25 -23.28 7.50
N ALA A 176 -18.41 -23.59 8.50
CA ALA A 176 -18.43 -22.90 9.78
C ALA A 176 -18.18 -21.39 9.58
N ALA A 177 -18.95 -20.54 10.29
CA ALA A 177 -18.92 -19.08 10.13
C ALA A 177 -17.49 -18.48 10.25
N GLY A 178 -16.68 -19.01 11.16
CA GLY A 178 -15.30 -18.56 11.34
C GLY A 178 -14.34 -18.89 10.20
N VAL A 179 -14.74 -19.76 9.26
CA VAL A 179 -13.95 -20.16 8.09
C VAL A 179 -14.66 -19.71 6.81
N GLY A 180 -15.95 -19.90 6.69
CA GLY A 180 -16.73 -19.59 5.47
C GLY A 180 -16.63 -18.13 5.07
N LEU A 181 -16.78 -17.19 6.02
CA LEU A 181 -16.68 -15.76 5.74
C LEU A 181 -15.29 -15.37 5.22
N PRO A 182 -14.19 -15.61 5.96
CA PRO A 182 -12.87 -15.20 5.46
C PRO A 182 -12.44 -15.98 4.21
N LEU A 183 -12.87 -17.23 4.05
CA LEU A 183 -12.62 -17.99 2.82
C LEU A 183 -13.31 -17.36 1.61
N THR A 184 -14.60 -17.03 1.73
CA THR A 184 -15.36 -16.39 0.65
C THR A 184 -14.69 -15.06 0.24
N MET A 185 -14.35 -14.20 1.21
CA MET A 185 -13.70 -12.94 0.92
C MET A 185 -12.32 -13.15 0.27
N THR A 186 -11.51 -14.12 0.73
CA THR A 186 -10.22 -14.44 0.12
C THR A 186 -10.39 -14.85 -1.34
N VAL A 187 -11.34 -15.74 -1.64
CA VAL A 187 -11.59 -16.22 -3.00
C VAL A 187 -12.10 -15.09 -3.91
N VAL A 188 -13.06 -14.29 -3.43
CA VAL A 188 -13.62 -13.16 -4.19
C VAL A 188 -12.55 -12.13 -4.51
N VAL A 189 -11.78 -11.71 -3.51
CA VAL A 189 -10.72 -10.71 -3.71
C VAL A 189 -9.66 -11.25 -4.66
N LEU A 190 -9.16 -12.48 -4.42
CA LEU A 190 -8.12 -13.08 -5.27
C LEU A 190 -8.59 -13.25 -6.72
N ALA A 191 -9.82 -13.72 -6.94
CA ALA A 191 -10.36 -13.90 -8.28
C ALA A 191 -10.46 -12.57 -9.04
N LEU A 192 -11.00 -11.53 -8.39
CA LEU A 192 -11.21 -10.25 -9.06
C LEU A 192 -9.91 -9.47 -9.29
N ILE A 193 -8.96 -9.47 -8.31
CA ILE A 193 -7.66 -8.82 -8.56
C ILE A 193 -6.84 -9.57 -9.63
N SER A 194 -7.03 -10.90 -9.75
CA SER A 194 -6.37 -11.69 -10.80
C SER A 194 -6.91 -11.39 -12.20
N ALA A 195 -8.12 -10.82 -12.29
CA ALA A 195 -8.71 -10.34 -13.54
C ALA A 195 -8.33 -8.87 -13.86
N ALA A 196 -7.62 -8.18 -12.95
CA ALA A 196 -7.22 -6.79 -13.17
C ALA A 196 -6.19 -6.67 -14.30
N ALA A 197 -6.36 -5.67 -15.17
CA ALA A 197 -5.49 -5.43 -16.32
C ALA A 197 -4.05 -5.06 -15.91
N GLU A 198 -3.90 -4.34 -14.79
CA GLU A 198 -2.60 -3.96 -14.23
C GLU A 198 -2.37 -4.61 -12.87
N PRO A 199 -1.61 -5.71 -12.79
CA PRO A 199 -1.33 -6.35 -11.52
C PRO A 199 -0.38 -5.48 -10.66
N ARG A 200 -0.86 -5.08 -9.48
CA ARG A 200 -0.08 -4.30 -8.50
C ARG A 200 -0.09 -4.99 -7.15
N ALA A 201 1.05 -5.05 -6.50
CA ALA A 201 1.15 -5.68 -5.19
C ALA A 201 0.26 -5.01 -4.12
N THR A 202 -0.03 -3.71 -4.24
CA THR A 202 -0.92 -2.98 -3.32
C THR A 202 -2.37 -3.46 -3.39
N LEU A 203 -2.84 -3.92 -4.56
CA LEU A 203 -4.19 -4.49 -4.72
C LEU A 203 -4.38 -5.78 -3.92
N ALA A 204 -3.30 -6.48 -3.57
CA ALA A 204 -3.35 -7.69 -2.76
C ALA A 204 -3.43 -7.43 -1.24
N LEU A 205 -3.25 -6.19 -0.78
CA LEU A 205 -3.29 -5.86 0.65
C LEU A 205 -4.58 -6.32 1.35
N PRO A 206 -5.78 -6.13 0.79
CA PRO A 206 -7.02 -6.60 1.41
C PRO A 206 -7.09 -8.11 1.64
N LEU A 207 -6.32 -8.93 0.87
CA LEU A 207 -6.25 -10.39 1.07
C LEU A 207 -5.64 -10.78 2.41
N LEU A 208 -4.71 -9.97 2.94
CA LEU A 208 -4.01 -10.28 4.20
C LEU A 208 -4.97 -10.37 5.38
N LEU A 209 -6.06 -9.61 5.39
CA LEU A 209 -7.05 -9.60 6.46
C LEU A 209 -7.80 -10.95 6.59
N PRO A 210 -8.55 -11.41 5.57
CA PRO A 210 -9.24 -12.68 5.66
C PRO A 210 -8.28 -13.87 5.75
N MET A 211 -7.11 -13.81 5.11
CA MET A 211 -6.10 -14.88 5.23
C MET A 211 -5.55 -14.99 6.65
N SER A 212 -5.34 -13.87 7.35
CA SER A 212 -4.90 -13.88 8.75
C SER A 212 -5.97 -14.43 9.70
N LEU A 213 -7.25 -14.21 9.40
CA LEU A 213 -8.36 -14.83 10.13
C LEU A 213 -8.39 -16.35 9.91
N LEU A 214 -8.26 -16.81 8.65
CA LEU A 214 -8.16 -18.23 8.32
C LEU A 214 -6.96 -18.87 9.01
N ALA A 215 -5.80 -18.22 8.94
CA ALA A 215 -4.56 -18.70 9.54
C ALA A 215 -4.68 -18.91 11.05
N ALA A 216 -5.42 -18.05 11.74
CA ALA A 216 -5.60 -18.11 13.18
C ALA A 216 -6.62 -19.16 13.63
N ALA A 217 -7.54 -19.58 12.76
CA ALA A 217 -8.68 -20.42 13.15
C ALA A 217 -8.26 -21.79 13.68
N GLU A 218 -7.23 -22.42 13.11
CA GLU A 218 -6.78 -23.77 13.47
C GLU A 218 -5.29 -23.81 13.92
N ILE A 219 -4.74 -22.70 14.39
CA ILE A 219 -3.33 -22.62 14.79
C ILE A 219 -2.99 -23.61 15.92
N ASP A 220 -3.91 -23.81 16.86
CA ASP A 220 -3.69 -24.68 18.01
C ASP A 220 -3.62 -26.17 17.60
N THR A 221 -4.13 -26.53 16.43
CA THR A 221 -4.04 -27.89 15.85
C THR A 221 -2.75 -28.13 15.08
N LEU A 222 -1.90 -27.11 14.92
CA LEU A 222 -0.63 -27.24 14.19
C LEU A 222 0.30 -28.22 14.90
N LYS A 223 0.88 -29.15 14.13
CA LYS A 223 1.80 -30.15 14.69
C LYS A 223 3.01 -29.48 15.32
N ARG A 224 3.47 -29.99 16.47
CA ARG A 224 4.58 -29.44 17.25
C ARG A 224 5.87 -29.23 16.43
N GLY A 225 6.16 -30.11 15.47
CA GLY A 225 7.31 -29.97 14.58
C GLY A 225 7.23 -28.71 13.72
N TYR A 226 6.09 -28.45 13.09
CA TYR A 226 5.88 -27.26 12.24
C TYR A 226 5.92 -25.96 13.08
N SER A 227 5.29 -26.00 14.25
CA SER A 227 5.32 -24.84 15.17
C SER A 227 6.75 -24.56 15.67
N GLY A 228 7.50 -25.62 16.03
CA GLY A 228 8.90 -25.47 16.43
C GLY A 228 9.79 -24.97 15.30
N ALA A 229 9.60 -25.47 14.07
CA ALA A 229 10.34 -25.02 12.90
C ALA A 229 10.07 -23.53 12.60
N LEU A 230 8.81 -23.09 12.67
CA LEU A 230 8.43 -21.70 12.44
C LEU A 230 9.00 -20.77 13.54
N ASP A 231 8.99 -21.19 14.80
CA ASP A 231 9.55 -20.46 15.92
C ASP A 231 11.07 -20.27 15.75
N TRP A 232 11.81 -21.35 15.51
CA TRP A 232 13.25 -21.29 15.25
C TRP A 232 13.60 -20.49 14.01
N PHE A 233 12.86 -20.69 12.91
CA PHE A 233 13.07 -19.92 11.69
C PHE A 233 12.90 -18.42 11.95
N GLY A 234 11.86 -18.03 12.69
CA GLY A 234 11.65 -16.63 13.06
C GLY A 234 12.79 -16.06 13.91
N ILE A 235 13.19 -16.81 14.97
CA ILE A 235 14.27 -16.37 15.87
C ILE A 235 15.59 -16.19 15.11
N LEU A 236 15.97 -17.15 14.28
CA LEU A 236 17.22 -17.10 13.51
C LEU A 236 17.18 -15.97 12.46
N THR A 237 16.08 -15.88 11.72
CA THR A 237 15.92 -14.86 10.67
C THR A 237 15.98 -13.45 11.26
N PHE A 238 15.17 -13.17 12.28
CA PHE A 238 15.12 -11.83 12.87
C PHE A 238 16.33 -11.51 13.74
N GLY A 239 16.95 -12.52 14.36
CA GLY A 239 18.23 -12.36 15.04
C GLY A 239 19.34 -11.97 14.06
N LEU A 240 19.47 -12.70 12.96
CA LEU A 240 20.44 -12.37 11.92
C LEU A 240 20.18 -11.00 11.29
N LEU A 241 18.93 -10.71 10.91
CA LEU A 241 18.56 -9.40 10.36
C LEU A 241 18.83 -8.27 11.36
N GLY A 242 18.52 -8.47 12.64
CA GLY A 242 18.82 -7.49 13.70
C GLY A 242 20.31 -7.18 13.80
N VAL A 243 21.14 -8.23 13.82
CA VAL A 243 22.61 -8.07 13.82
C VAL A 243 23.09 -7.35 12.55
N LEU A 244 22.58 -7.71 11.39
CA LEU A 244 22.95 -7.06 10.13
C LEU A 244 22.53 -5.59 10.10
N VAL A 245 21.31 -5.26 10.53
CA VAL A 245 20.82 -3.88 10.55
C VAL A 245 21.63 -3.01 11.50
N TRP A 246 21.93 -3.49 12.71
CA TRP A 246 22.80 -2.78 13.65
C TRP A 246 24.24 -2.68 13.15
N GLY A 247 24.81 -3.78 12.64
CA GLY A 247 26.19 -3.83 12.15
C GLY A 247 26.41 -2.87 10.98
N LEU A 248 25.54 -2.89 9.97
CA LEU A 248 25.61 -1.99 8.84
C LEU A 248 25.41 -0.53 9.24
N TRP A 249 24.48 -0.26 10.19
CA TRP A 249 24.28 1.09 10.68
C TRP A 249 25.53 1.61 11.42
N LEU A 250 26.12 0.81 12.29
CA LEU A 250 27.33 1.18 13.04
C LEU A 250 28.53 1.39 12.09
N GLU A 251 28.70 0.48 11.12
CA GLU A 251 29.73 0.60 10.09
C GLU A 251 29.54 1.88 9.26
N SER A 252 28.30 2.15 8.82
CA SER A 252 28.01 3.36 8.05
C SER A 252 28.21 4.66 8.86
N LEU A 253 27.98 4.61 10.18
CA LEU A 253 28.20 5.73 11.07
C LEU A 253 29.72 6.05 11.21
N LEU A 254 30.55 5.01 11.31
CA LEU A 254 31.99 5.14 11.57
C LEU A 254 32.81 5.39 10.28
N TYR A 255 32.49 4.69 9.22
CA TYR A 255 33.29 4.62 8.00
C TYR A 255 32.54 5.03 6.72
N GLY A 256 31.25 5.24 6.82
CA GLY A 256 30.38 5.38 5.67
C GLY A 256 29.91 4.02 5.13
N LEU A 257 28.82 4.05 4.36
CA LEU A 257 28.20 2.83 3.83
C LEU A 257 29.15 2.08 2.90
N PRO A 258 29.39 0.76 3.10
CA PRO A 258 30.36 -0.03 2.36
C PRO A 258 30.09 -0.06 0.85
N GLU A 259 31.14 0.01 0.02
CA GLU A 259 31.04 -0.14 -1.43
C GLU A 259 30.46 -1.51 -1.85
N ALA A 260 30.67 -2.55 -1.03
CA ALA A 260 30.08 -3.87 -1.26
C ALA A 260 28.55 -3.83 -1.32
N MET A 261 27.92 -2.95 -0.54
CA MET A 261 26.46 -2.75 -0.57
C MET A 261 26.01 -2.10 -1.89
N ALA A 262 26.81 -1.21 -2.47
CA ALA A 262 26.51 -0.61 -3.77
C ALA A 262 26.55 -1.62 -4.92
N ARG A 263 27.33 -2.71 -4.78
CA ARG A 263 27.36 -3.80 -5.76
C ARG A 263 26.13 -4.70 -5.67
N ILE A 264 25.59 -4.88 -4.46
CA ILE A 264 24.42 -5.71 -4.22
C ILE A 264 23.13 -4.95 -4.55
N PHE A 265 23.07 -3.70 -4.16
CA PHE A 265 21.92 -2.83 -4.37
C PHE A 265 22.33 -1.67 -5.30
N LYS A 266 21.93 -1.76 -6.58
CA LYS A 266 22.30 -0.81 -7.66
C LYS A 266 22.14 0.66 -7.31
N ASP A 267 21.27 0.96 -6.37
CA ASP A 267 20.93 2.32 -5.97
C ASP A 267 21.55 2.77 -4.65
N THR A 268 22.55 2.11 -4.12
CA THR A 268 23.18 2.47 -2.86
C THR A 268 24.19 3.59 -3.06
N GLN A 269 24.22 4.58 -2.15
CA GLN A 269 25.25 5.63 -2.12
C GLN A 269 26.45 5.16 -1.29
N PRO A 270 27.59 4.81 -1.91
CA PRO A 270 28.80 4.50 -1.17
C PRO A 270 29.24 5.71 -0.33
N GLY A 271 29.75 5.45 0.86
CA GLY A 271 30.23 6.51 1.75
C GLY A 271 29.13 7.31 2.48
N TYR A 272 27.85 6.93 2.36
CA TYR A 272 26.79 7.58 3.14
C TYR A 272 27.04 7.40 4.64
N GLN A 273 26.99 8.50 5.38
CA GLN A 273 27.07 8.52 6.85
C GLN A 273 25.74 9.01 7.42
N PRO A 274 25.03 8.18 8.22
CA PRO A 274 23.80 8.61 8.86
C PRO A 274 24.09 9.67 9.93
N PRO A 275 23.20 10.67 10.12
CA PRO A 275 23.33 11.59 11.22
C PRO A 275 23.14 10.86 12.55
N TRP A 276 23.95 11.20 13.56
CA TRP A 276 23.73 10.68 14.91
C TRP A 276 22.47 11.32 15.51
N GLN A 277 21.50 10.50 15.89
CA GLN A 277 20.26 10.93 16.51
C GLN A 277 19.93 10.02 17.71
N LEU A 278 19.85 10.61 18.90
CA LEU A 278 19.66 9.85 20.15
C LEU A 278 18.33 9.10 20.19
N PHE A 279 17.22 9.75 19.81
CA PHE A 279 15.87 9.15 19.91
C PHE A 279 15.71 7.89 19.03
N PRO A 280 16.05 7.88 17.74
CA PRO A 280 16.01 6.67 16.89
C PRO A 280 16.86 5.52 17.43
N VAL A 281 18.04 5.83 17.96
CA VAL A 281 18.97 4.81 18.54
C VAL A 281 18.36 4.20 19.80
N LEU A 282 17.86 5.02 20.72
CA LEU A 282 17.23 4.53 21.95
C LEU A 282 15.99 3.69 21.63
N LEU A 283 15.14 4.13 20.71
CA LEU A 283 13.95 3.38 20.31
C LEU A 283 14.31 2.03 19.70
N SER A 284 15.31 1.98 18.81
CA SER A 284 15.82 0.73 18.22
C SER A 284 16.41 -0.20 19.28
N ALA A 285 17.15 0.34 20.27
CA ALA A 285 17.69 -0.43 21.37
C ALA A 285 16.58 -1.01 22.26
N VAL A 286 15.55 -0.23 22.58
CA VAL A 286 14.39 -0.70 23.36
C VAL A 286 13.66 -1.83 22.61
N LEU A 287 13.40 -1.68 21.31
CA LEU A 287 12.77 -2.72 20.50
C LEU A 287 13.62 -4.01 20.49
N THR A 288 14.94 -3.88 20.39
CA THR A 288 15.87 -5.02 20.43
C THR A 288 15.82 -5.72 21.80
N LEU A 289 15.86 -4.97 22.89
CA LEU A 289 15.78 -5.53 24.24
C LEU A 289 14.44 -6.22 24.52
N LEU A 290 13.34 -5.62 24.07
CA LEU A 290 12.00 -6.21 24.18
C LEU A 290 11.92 -7.51 23.39
N TRP A 291 12.44 -7.55 22.16
CA TRP A 291 12.47 -8.77 21.36
C TRP A 291 13.34 -9.86 22.01
N LEU A 292 14.53 -9.53 22.50
CA LEU A 292 15.40 -10.46 23.23
C LEU A 292 14.72 -11.02 24.48
N ALA A 293 13.94 -10.19 25.19
CA ALA A 293 13.18 -10.62 26.36
C ALA A 293 12.05 -11.59 25.98
N LEU A 294 11.37 -11.36 24.84
CA LEU A 294 10.29 -12.22 24.33
C LEU A 294 10.80 -13.59 23.85
N VAL A 295 11.98 -13.62 23.22
CA VAL A 295 12.56 -14.83 22.64
C VAL A 295 13.14 -15.77 23.72
N ARG A 296 13.34 -15.30 24.95
CA ARG A 296 13.86 -16.13 26.07
C ARG A 296 13.12 -17.47 26.19
N PRO A 297 13.83 -18.55 26.57
CA PRO A 297 13.24 -19.88 26.69
C PRO A 297 12.03 -19.88 27.62
N ALA A 298 10.85 -20.14 27.11
CA ALA A 298 9.63 -20.38 27.86
C ALA A 298 8.91 -21.58 27.23
N ARG A 299 7.78 -22.00 27.79
CA ARG A 299 6.99 -23.11 27.26
C ARG A 299 6.59 -22.84 25.80
N ARG A 300 7.01 -23.72 24.90
CA ARG A 300 6.70 -23.64 23.47
C ARG A 300 5.20 -23.84 23.23
N SER A 301 4.59 -22.97 22.47
CA SER A 301 3.21 -23.11 21.99
C SER A 301 3.08 -22.54 20.60
N ASN A 302 2.06 -22.99 19.85
CA ASN A 302 1.81 -22.54 18.49
C ASN A 302 1.55 -21.03 18.42
N ARG A 303 0.86 -20.48 19.44
CA ARG A 303 0.59 -19.04 19.55
C ARG A 303 1.84 -18.23 19.78
N ARG A 304 2.81 -18.79 20.53
CA ARG A 304 4.09 -18.14 20.80
C ARG A 304 4.94 -18.00 19.54
N ALA A 305 4.96 -19.02 18.67
CA ALA A 305 5.66 -18.92 17.40
C ALA A 305 5.18 -17.72 16.58
N MET A 306 3.86 -17.44 16.59
CA MET A 306 3.29 -16.26 15.92
C MET A 306 3.65 -14.96 16.63
N LEU A 307 3.67 -14.94 17.95
CA LEU A 307 4.11 -13.78 18.72
C LEU A 307 5.57 -13.44 18.43
N ASN A 308 6.45 -14.45 18.43
CA ASN A 308 7.88 -14.27 18.15
C ASN A 308 8.11 -13.79 16.72
N TRP A 309 7.34 -14.33 15.76
CA TRP A 309 7.38 -13.89 14.37
C TRP A 309 6.95 -12.42 14.22
N ALA A 310 5.79 -12.05 14.76
CA ALA A 310 5.28 -10.68 14.70
C ALA A 310 6.20 -9.68 15.42
N ALA A 311 6.74 -10.07 16.59
CA ALA A 311 7.69 -9.25 17.33
C ALA A 311 9.02 -9.07 16.58
N GLY A 312 9.51 -10.13 15.92
CA GLY A 312 10.70 -10.03 15.05
C GLY A 312 10.47 -9.13 13.84
N MET A 313 9.31 -9.23 13.21
CA MET A 313 8.91 -8.32 12.13
C MET A 313 8.86 -6.87 12.62
N THR A 314 8.24 -6.63 13.79
CA THR A 314 8.18 -5.30 14.40
C THR A 314 9.56 -4.77 14.76
N LEU A 315 10.48 -5.61 15.24
CA LEU A 315 11.86 -5.25 15.52
C LEU A 315 12.56 -4.72 14.25
N VAL A 316 12.64 -5.56 13.22
CA VAL A 316 13.38 -5.22 11.98
C VAL A 316 12.75 -3.99 11.31
N TRP A 317 11.42 -3.94 11.26
CA TRP A 317 10.69 -2.80 10.74
C TRP A 317 10.91 -1.52 11.55
N GLY A 318 10.81 -1.61 12.87
CA GLY A 318 11.04 -0.47 13.76
C GLY A 318 12.45 0.09 13.62
N MET A 319 13.49 -0.77 13.51
CA MET A 319 14.86 -0.36 13.25
C MET A 319 15.01 0.31 11.87
N TYR A 320 14.38 -0.27 10.84
CA TYR A 320 14.42 0.29 9.49
C TYR A 320 13.78 1.68 9.41
N MET A 321 12.67 1.89 10.12
CA MET A 321 11.94 3.18 10.17
C MET A 321 12.47 4.15 11.25
N THR A 322 13.53 3.83 11.92
CA THR A 322 14.18 4.71 12.90
C THR A 322 15.60 5.04 12.49
N ILE A 323 16.56 4.14 12.73
CA ILE A 323 17.99 4.40 12.47
C ILE A 323 18.32 4.46 10.98
N TRP A 324 17.54 3.79 10.10
CA TRP A 324 17.72 3.84 8.64
C TRP A 324 16.80 4.84 7.93
N LEU A 325 15.85 5.48 8.64
CA LEU A 325 14.95 6.46 8.04
C LEU A 325 15.67 7.62 7.34
N PRO A 326 16.76 8.22 7.89
CA PRO A 326 17.48 9.30 7.22
C PRO A 326 18.08 8.87 5.87
N TYR A 327 18.56 7.62 5.77
CA TYR A 327 19.06 7.06 4.51
C TYR A 327 17.92 6.89 3.49
N LEU A 328 16.79 6.34 3.93
CA LEU A 328 15.61 6.17 3.08
C LEU A 328 15.06 7.50 2.57
N ASP A 329 14.99 8.49 3.47
CA ASP A 329 14.54 9.84 3.12
C ASP A 329 15.47 10.48 2.11
N SER A 330 16.79 10.40 2.30
CA SER A 330 17.79 10.97 1.38
C SER A 330 17.66 10.43 -0.05
N ARG A 331 17.12 9.22 -0.22
CA ARG A 331 16.98 8.56 -1.52
C ARG A 331 15.59 8.70 -2.15
N ARG A 332 14.54 8.63 -1.33
CA ARG A 332 13.15 8.62 -1.81
C ARG A 332 12.50 10.00 -1.80
N SER A 333 13.05 10.95 -1.04
CA SER A 333 12.49 12.28 -0.91
C SER A 333 12.74 13.14 -2.14
N TYR A 334 11.70 13.87 -2.54
CA TYR A 334 11.80 14.93 -3.54
C TYR A 334 12.29 16.25 -2.95
N ARG A 335 12.57 16.30 -1.64
CA ARG A 335 12.99 17.54 -0.95
C ARG A 335 14.18 18.20 -1.62
N SER A 336 15.24 17.45 -1.92
CA SER A 336 16.45 18.01 -2.55
C SER A 336 16.19 18.54 -3.97
N VAL A 337 15.28 17.89 -4.70
CA VAL A 337 14.84 18.37 -6.03
C VAL A 337 14.06 19.66 -5.89
N ALA A 338 13.11 19.71 -4.94
CA ALA A 338 12.29 20.88 -4.68
C ALA A 338 13.10 22.07 -4.19
N GLU A 339 14.05 21.87 -3.26
CA GLU A 339 14.97 22.91 -2.77
C GLU A 339 15.86 23.46 -3.89
N SER A 340 16.37 22.57 -4.76
CA SER A 340 17.13 23.01 -5.94
C SER A 340 16.25 23.76 -6.95
N LEU A 341 15.03 23.31 -7.18
CA LEU A 341 14.04 23.96 -8.06
C LEU A 341 13.67 25.36 -7.52
N ALA A 342 13.49 25.51 -6.19
CA ALA A 342 13.16 26.76 -5.54
C ALA A 342 14.14 27.89 -5.88
N ASN A 343 15.43 27.57 -5.97
CA ASN A 343 16.47 28.55 -6.29
C ASN A 343 16.38 29.10 -7.73
N HIS A 344 15.59 28.45 -8.60
CA HIS A 344 15.43 28.84 -10.01
C HIS A 344 14.00 29.35 -10.32
N LEU A 345 13.09 29.29 -9.34
CA LEU A 345 11.72 29.79 -9.46
C LEU A 345 11.65 31.21 -8.86
N PRO A 346 11.29 32.23 -9.64
CA PRO A 346 10.97 33.55 -9.08
C PRO A 346 9.73 33.50 -8.18
N ALA A 347 9.69 34.40 -7.21
CA ALA A 347 8.50 34.60 -6.40
C ALA A 347 7.29 34.95 -7.32
N ASP A 348 6.11 34.46 -6.96
CA ASP A 348 4.85 34.68 -7.68
C ASP A 348 4.80 34.19 -9.15
N THR A 349 5.61 33.17 -9.48
CA THR A 349 5.66 32.60 -10.83
C THR A 349 4.45 31.65 -11.06
N CYS A 350 3.70 31.89 -12.15
CA CYS A 350 2.79 30.86 -12.65
C CYS A 350 3.60 29.70 -13.25
N LEU A 351 3.48 28.52 -12.66
CA LEU A 351 4.19 27.31 -13.07
C LEU A 351 3.24 26.35 -13.79
N ALA A 352 3.44 26.17 -15.11
CA ALA A 352 2.78 25.13 -15.87
C ALA A 352 3.46 23.78 -15.61
N SER A 353 2.73 22.68 -15.73
CA SER A 353 3.26 21.32 -15.57
C SER A 353 2.94 20.47 -16.78
N HIS A 354 3.95 19.79 -17.34
CA HIS A 354 3.84 18.83 -18.41
C HIS A 354 4.31 17.45 -17.96
N ASN A 355 3.52 16.43 -18.20
CA ASN A 355 3.76 15.04 -17.77
C ASN A 355 3.99 14.84 -16.27
N LEU A 356 3.74 15.85 -15.41
CA LEU A 356 3.82 15.65 -13.96
C LEU A 356 2.63 14.83 -13.48
N GLY A 357 2.94 13.74 -12.78
CA GLY A 357 1.95 12.95 -12.05
C GLY A 357 1.30 13.77 -10.92
N GLU A 358 0.11 13.37 -10.49
CA GLU A 358 -0.57 13.99 -9.33
C GLU A 358 0.30 14.01 -8.06
N PRO A 359 1.04 12.93 -7.71
CA PRO A 359 1.92 12.94 -6.55
C PRO A 359 3.03 13.99 -6.65
N GLN A 360 3.66 14.13 -7.82
CA GLN A 360 4.73 15.11 -8.03
C GLN A 360 4.21 16.54 -7.98
N ARG A 361 3.01 16.79 -8.51
CA ARG A 361 2.36 18.12 -8.40
C ARG A 361 2.04 18.47 -6.96
N ALA A 362 1.49 17.52 -6.20
CA ALA A 362 1.23 17.70 -4.77
C ALA A 362 2.52 17.95 -3.96
N LEU A 363 3.63 17.32 -4.33
CA LEU A 363 4.93 17.55 -3.68
C LEU A 363 5.50 18.93 -4.02
N VAL A 364 5.35 19.40 -5.26
CA VAL A 364 5.73 20.79 -5.64
C VAL A 364 4.93 21.80 -4.81
N GLU A 365 3.62 21.60 -4.69
CA GLU A 365 2.78 22.46 -3.83
C GLU A 365 3.20 22.40 -2.37
N TYR A 366 3.44 21.20 -1.83
CA TYR A 366 3.85 21.01 -0.43
C TYR A 366 5.19 21.65 -0.08
N PHE A 367 6.22 21.49 -0.93
CA PHE A 367 7.56 21.99 -0.64
C PHE A 367 7.77 23.45 -1.04
N LEU A 368 7.12 23.90 -2.12
CA LEU A 368 7.37 25.22 -2.71
C LEU A 368 6.19 26.19 -2.52
N ASN A 369 5.06 25.71 -2.01
CA ASN A 369 3.81 26.48 -1.91
C ASN A 369 3.36 27.05 -3.28
N VAL A 370 3.65 26.35 -4.37
CA VAL A 370 3.31 26.74 -5.74
C VAL A 370 2.33 25.74 -6.33
N ILE A 371 1.13 26.20 -6.67
CA ILE A 371 0.12 25.38 -7.36
C ILE A 371 0.47 25.33 -8.84
N THR A 372 0.73 24.11 -9.34
CA THR A 372 1.02 23.91 -10.75
C THR A 372 -0.26 23.88 -11.58
N VAL A 373 -0.21 24.50 -12.74
CA VAL A 373 -1.30 24.51 -13.75
C VAL A 373 -0.97 23.51 -14.85
N ARG A 374 -1.89 22.60 -15.15
CA ARG A 374 -1.65 21.62 -16.25
C ARG A 374 -1.54 22.34 -17.58
N ASP A 375 -0.62 21.90 -18.43
CA ASP A 375 -0.37 22.51 -19.74
C ASP A 375 -1.53 22.35 -20.75
N ASP A 376 -2.38 21.32 -20.58
CA ASP A 376 -3.60 21.12 -21.35
C ASP A 376 -4.73 22.10 -21.00
N SER A 377 -4.57 22.90 -19.94
CA SER A 377 -5.56 23.89 -19.51
C SER A 377 -5.34 25.24 -20.19
N ARG A 378 -6.43 25.97 -20.49
CA ARG A 378 -6.34 27.34 -21.05
C ARG A 378 -5.57 28.30 -20.13
N ALA A 379 -5.50 28.01 -18.84
CA ALA A 379 -4.80 28.83 -17.86
C ALA A 379 -3.27 28.75 -18.00
N SER A 380 -2.74 27.64 -18.54
CA SER A 380 -1.30 27.44 -18.75
C SER A 380 -0.67 28.45 -19.74
N ASN A 381 -1.46 28.97 -20.67
CA ASN A 381 -1.00 29.97 -21.65
C ASN A 381 -0.52 31.27 -21.01
N ARG A 382 -0.91 31.53 -19.75
CA ARG A 382 -0.48 32.70 -18.98
C ARG A 382 0.79 32.46 -18.18
N CYS A 383 1.24 31.20 -18.08
CA CYS A 383 2.41 30.84 -17.31
C CYS A 383 3.70 31.09 -18.10
N ASN A 384 4.70 31.65 -17.43
CA ASN A 384 6.03 31.93 -17.98
C ASN A 384 7.08 30.92 -17.56
N ALA A 385 6.71 29.93 -16.73
CA ALA A 385 7.55 28.80 -16.35
C ALA A 385 6.81 27.49 -16.62
N LEU A 386 7.53 26.45 -17.09
CA LEU A 386 7.02 25.11 -17.37
C LEU A 386 7.95 24.07 -16.74
N LEU A 387 7.40 23.24 -15.87
CA LEU A 387 8.07 22.10 -15.28
C LEU A 387 7.66 20.83 -16.03
N LEU A 388 8.65 20.20 -16.67
CA LEU A 388 8.49 18.94 -17.41
C LEU A 388 9.04 17.78 -16.56
N GLN A 389 8.28 16.71 -16.43
CA GLN A 389 8.80 15.42 -15.98
C GLN A 389 9.03 14.54 -17.22
N ALA A 390 10.24 14.06 -17.41
CA ALA A 390 10.65 13.22 -18.53
C ALA A 390 11.35 11.95 -18.03
N ALA A 391 11.26 10.87 -18.83
CA ALA A 391 12.14 9.72 -18.65
C ALA A 391 13.59 10.09 -19.00
N ARG A 392 14.57 9.32 -18.50
CA ARG A 392 15.99 9.61 -18.73
C ARG A 392 16.35 9.76 -20.20
N ASP A 393 15.82 8.89 -21.04
CA ASP A 393 16.15 8.79 -22.46
C ASP A 393 15.20 9.59 -23.36
N GLU A 394 14.24 10.30 -22.77
CA GLU A 394 13.29 11.13 -23.50
C GLU A 394 13.92 12.47 -23.87
N SER A 395 13.70 12.93 -25.10
CA SER A 395 14.26 14.20 -25.57
C SER A 395 13.64 15.40 -24.83
N ASP A 396 14.51 16.33 -24.37
CA ASP A 396 14.09 17.62 -23.80
C ASP A 396 13.65 18.56 -24.90
N THR A 397 12.57 18.26 -25.59
CA THR A 397 12.04 19.19 -26.59
C THR A 397 11.16 20.22 -25.90
N PRO A 398 11.57 21.51 -25.89
CA PRO A 398 10.69 22.56 -25.41
C PRO A 398 9.43 22.60 -26.28
N PRO A 399 8.27 22.99 -25.72
CA PRO A 399 7.02 23.07 -26.47
C PRO A 399 7.07 23.98 -27.70
N ASP A 400 7.85 25.03 -27.64
CA ASP A 400 8.17 25.93 -28.78
C ASP A 400 9.55 26.59 -28.58
N SER A 401 10.05 27.25 -29.62
CA SER A 401 11.36 27.94 -29.66
C SER A 401 11.48 29.15 -28.66
N ALA A 402 10.38 29.54 -28.03
CA ALA A 402 10.36 30.63 -27.07
C ALA A 402 10.71 30.18 -25.63
N TRP A 403 10.85 28.87 -25.40
CA TRP A 403 11.18 28.33 -24.09
C TRP A 403 12.67 28.07 -23.96
N GLU A 404 13.29 28.58 -22.92
CA GLU A 404 14.69 28.34 -22.59
C GLU A 404 14.79 27.42 -21.37
N LYS A 405 15.66 26.41 -21.44
CA LYS A 405 15.95 25.50 -20.32
C LYS A 405 16.80 26.25 -19.29
N VAL A 406 16.27 26.39 -18.06
CA VAL A 406 16.94 27.14 -16.98
C VAL A 406 17.44 26.23 -15.86
N TRP A 407 16.89 25.02 -15.71
CA TRP A 407 17.30 24.11 -14.69
C TRP A 407 16.94 22.65 -15.05
N GLU A 408 17.74 21.74 -14.54
CA GLU A 408 17.47 20.29 -14.56
C GLU A 408 17.80 19.69 -13.20
N GLY A 409 16.94 18.80 -12.71
CA GLY A 409 17.14 18.10 -11.46
C GLY A 409 16.55 16.69 -11.48
N ARG A 410 17.10 15.83 -10.60
CA ARG A 410 16.62 14.47 -10.40
C ARG A 410 16.76 14.06 -8.93
N ARG A 411 16.00 13.07 -8.50
CA ARG A 411 16.21 12.47 -7.18
C ARG A 411 17.59 11.81 -7.11
N ARG A 412 18.21 11.89 -5.97
CA ARG A 412 19.49 11.20 -5.73
C ARG A 412 19.26 9.68 -5.82
N GLY A 413 20.01 9.02 -6.70
CA GLY A 413 19.93 7.56 -6.88
C GLY A 413 18.73 7.08 -7.70
N ASP A 414 18.00 7.95 -8.36
CA ASP A 414 16.99 7.60 -9.35
C ASP A 414 17.49 8.00 -10.75
N ASP A 415 17.63 6.98 -11.59
CA ASP A 415 18.02 7.15 -12.98
C ASP A 415 16.83 7.04 -13.95
N THR A 416 15.63 6.89 -13.44
CA THR A 416 14.44 6.65 -14.27
C THR A 416 13.70 7.93 -14.66
N GLU A 417 13.75 8.95 -13.79
CA GLU A 417 13.05 10.22 -14.01
C GLU A 417 13.97 11.42 -13.83
N ARG A 418 13.64 12.49 -14.53
CA ARG A 418 14.27 13.81 -14.40
C ARG A 418 13.22 14.91 -14.54
N PHE A 419 13.53 16.06 -13.99
CA PHE A 419 12.71 17.26 -14.01
C PHE A 419 13.46 18.36 -14.74
N VAL A 420 12.80 19.02 -15.68
CA VAL A 420 13.38 20.10 -16.44
C VAL A 420 12.49 21.34 -16.30
N LEU A 421 13.10 22.47 -15.93
CA LEU A 421 12.41 23.74 -15.87
C LEU A 421 12.73 24.57 -17.10
N PHE A 422 11.71 24.93 -17.83
CA PHE A 422 11.76 25.89 -18.92
C PHE A 422 11.18 27.22 -18.52
N ARG A 423 11.69 28.31 -19.08
CA ARG A 423 11.20 29.66 -18.87
C ARG A 423 11.03 30.38 -20.21
N ARG A 424 9.97 31.18 -20.32
CA ARG A 424 9.85 32.16 -21.40
C ARG A 424 10.59 33.43 -21.01
N PRO A 425 11.45 34.00 -21.87
CA PRO A 425 12.03 35.32 -21.64
C PRO A 425 10.88 36.32 -21.48
N THR A 426 10.90 37.07 -20.40
CA THR A 426 9.96 38.19 -20.23
C THR A 426 10.27 39.25 -21.30
N ALA A 427 9.25 39.76 -21.98
CA ALA A 427 9.37 40.72 -23.08
C ALA A 427 10.03 42.08 -22.71
N GLY A 428 10.81 42.14 -21.64
CA GLY A 428 11.50 43.32 -21.13
C GLY A 428 12.99 43.19 -20.91
N SER A 429 13.63 42.02 -21.18
CA SER A 429 15.08 41.83 -21.02
C SER A 429 15.76 41.52 -22.37
N ARG A 430 15.68 42.45 -23.31
CA ARG A 430 16.69 42.55 -24.34
C ARG A 430 17.74 43.56 -23.88
N PRO A 431 19.06 43.21 -23.93
CA PRO A 431 20.14 44.09 -23.56
C PRO A 431 20.19 45.34 -24.43
#